data_fc99be67c71e61304bdb280300c34fdc
#
_entry.id   fc99be67c71e61304bdb280300c34fdc
#
_cell.length_a   1.000
_cell.length_b   1.000
_cell.length_c   1.000
_cell.angle_alpha   90.00
_cell.angle_beta   90.00
_cell.angle_gamma   90.00
#
_symmetry.space_group_name_H-M   'P 1'
#
loop_
_entity.id
_entity.type
_entity.pdbx_description
1 polymer ?
#
loop_
_entity_poly.entity_id
_entity_poly.type
_entity_poly.pdbx_seq_one_letter_code
_entity_poly.pdbx_strand_id
1 'polypeptide(L)' 'MDREKFTQEVLKSENTMYHIAKGMLKSESDCEDVVSEAVLKAYTKIHTLKEEKYFKTWLIRILNKIECYKKLREI' A
#
# COMPACT_ATOMS: atom_id res chain seq x y z
N MET A 1 1.59 -16.82 -3.32
CA MET A 1 2.76 -16.09 -2.74
C MET A 1 2.86 -16.44 -1.26
N ASP A 2 4.02 -16.89 -0.82
CA ASP A 2 4.22 -17.22 0.58
C ASP A 2 4.54 -15.96 1.41
N ARG A 3 4.56 -16.11 2.73
CA ARG A 3 4.76 -15.02 3.66
C ARG A 3 6.10 -14.29 3.48
N GLU A 4 7.16 -15.07 3.27
CA GLU A 4 8.49 -14.53 3.09
C GLU A 4 8.59 -13.71 1.81
N LYS A 5 8.06 -14.24 0.72
CA LYS A 5 8.03 -13.54 -0.56
C LYS A 5 7.22 -12.26 -0.46
N PHE A 6 6.08 -12.32 0.22
CA PHE A 6 5.23 -11.15 0.44
C PHE A 6 6.02 -10.04 1.15
N THR A 7 6.70 -10.40 2.25
CA THR A 7 7.48 -9.44 3.02
C THR A 7 8.58 -8.79 2.18
N GLN A 8 9.30 -9.59 1.39
CA GLN A 8 10.34 -9.08 0.52
C GLN A 8 9.80 -8.10 -0.51
N GLU A 9 8.68 -8.44 -1.13
CA GLU A 9 8.08 -7.59 -2.14
C GLU A 9 7.51 -6.28 -1.56
N VAL A 10 6.97 -6.34 -0.34
CA VAL A 10 6.53 -5.14 0.37
C VAL A 10 7.71 -4.22 0.63
N LEU A 11 8.82 -4.78 1.13
CA LEU A 11 10.01 -3.97 1.41
C LEU A 11 10.56 -3.30 0.17
N LYS A 12 10.53 -3.98 -0.97
CA LYS A 12 10.96 -3.41 -2.24
C LYS A 12 10.06 -2.26 -2.71
N SER A 13 8.79 -2.30 -2.34
CA SER A 13 7.81 -1.31 -2.77
C SER A 13 7.64 -0.16 -1.78
N GLU A 14 8.22 -0.26 -0.60
CA GLU A 14 7.99 0.67 0.50
C GLU A 14 8.32 2.13 0.14
N ASN A 15 9.50 2.36 -0.45
CA ASN A 15 9.89 3.71 -0.84
C ASN A 15 8.91 4.32 -1.84
N THR A 16 8.45 3.52 -2.79
CA THR A 16 7.48 3.98 -3.78
C THR A 16 6.16 4.34 -3.11
N MET A 17 5.71 3.52 -2.17
CA MET A 17 4.46 3.78 -1.45
C MET A 17 4.54 5.07 -0.64
N TYR A 18 5.62 5.28 0.10
CA TYR A 18 5.81 6.51 0.88
C TYR A 18 5.89 7.73 -0.02
N HIS A 19 6.57 7.60 -1.15
CA HIS A 19 6.67 8.70 -2.12
C HIS A 19 5.30 9.11 -2.65
N ILE A 20 4.46 8.13 -2.98
CA ILE A 20 3.10 8.39 -3.46
C ILE A 20 2.26 9.02 -2.34
N ALA A 21 2.35 8.49 -1.14
CA ALA A 21 1.59 8.99 0.01
C ALA A 21 1.95 10.44 0.33
N LYS A 22 3.22 10.79 0.28
CA LYS A 22 3.69 12.16 0.53
C LYS A 22 3.19 13.14 -0.51
N GLY A 23 2.93 12.68 -1.72
CA GLY A 23 2.36 13.52 -2.76
C GLY A 23 0.91 13.89 -2.54
N MET A 24 0.18 13.10 -1.74
CA MET A 24 -1.24 13.31 -1.49
C MET A 24 -1.57 13.78 -0.08
N LEU A 25 -0.74 13.41 0.90
CA LEU A 25 -1.01 13.70 2.32
C LEU A 25 0.09 14.60 2.86
N LYS A 26 -0.30 15.54 3.71
CA LYS A 26 0.62 16.55 4.25
C LYS A 26 1.37 16.07 5.50
N SER A 27 0.78 15.18 6.26
CA SER A 27 1.34 14.69 7.51
C SER A 27 2.12 13.40 7.30
N GLU A 28 3.34 13.32 7.86
CA GLU A 28 4.12 12.09 7.83
C GLU A 28 3.41 10.96 8.57
N SER A 29 2.75 11.30 9.67
CA SER A 29 1.97 10.34 10.44
C SER A 29 0.87 9.71 9.59
N ASP A 30 0.18 10.53 8.79
CA ASP A 30 -0.86 10.05 7.88
C ASP A 30 -0.28 9.16 6.80
N CYS A 31 0.90 9.50 6.27
CA CYS A 31 1.59 8.67 5.28
C CYS A 31 1.91 7.29 5.83
N GLU A 32 2.45 7.24 7.05
CA GLU A 32 2.78 5.98 7.70
C GLU A 32 1.53 5.13 7.93
N ASP A 33 0.46 5.75 8.38
CA ASP A 33 -0.82 5.07 8.61
C ASP A 33 -1.36 4.46 7.34
N VAL A 34 -1.36 5.22 6.26
CA VAL A 34 -1.87 4.77 4.97
C VAL A 34 -1.05 3.61 4.42
N VAL A 35 0.28 3.72 4.49
CA VAL A 35 1.16 2.65 4.01
C VAL A 35 0.96 1.38 4.83
N SER A 36 0.90 1.50 6.15
CA SER A 36 0.67 0.36 7.04
C SER A 36 -0.66 -0.32 6.77
N GLU A 37 -1.70 0.47 6.58
CA GLU A 37 -3.04 -0.03 6.27
C GLU A 37 -3.06 -0.73 4.92
N ALA A 38 -2.36 -0.19 3.93
CA ALA A 38 -2.26 -0.81 2.60
C ALA A 38 -1.58 -2.18 2.68
N VAL A 39 -0.50 -2.29 3.43
CA VAL A 39 0.22 -3.55 3.62
C VAL A 39 -0.68 -4.58 4.30
N LEU A 40 -1.40 -4.16 5.34
CA LEU A 40 -2.30 -5.04 6.07
C LEU A 40 -3.42 -5.55 5.18
N LYS A 41 -4.06 -4.67 4.42
CA LYS A 41 -5.10 -5.06 3.47
C LYS A 41 -4.56 -5.98 2.40
N ALA A 42 -3.38 -5.67 1.88
CA ALA A 42 -2.74 -6.51 0.88
C ALA A 42 -2.51 -7.92 1.41
N TYR A 43 -2.05 -8.04 2.65
CA TYR A 43 -1.82 -9.34 3.26
C TYR A 43 -3.10 -10.15 3.34
N THR A 44 -4.20 -9.54 3.76
CA THR A 44 -5.48 -10.23 3.87
C THR A 44 -6.07 -10.62 2.51
N LYS A 45 -5.70 -9.92 1.45
CA LYS A 45 -6.23 -10.14 0.10
C LYS A 45 -5.24 -10.78 -0.86
N ILE A 46 -4.10 -11.24 -0.35
CA ILE A 46 -3.04 -11.78 -1.20
C ILE A 46 -3.53 -12.98 -2.05
N HIS A 47 -4.49 -13.71 -1.54
CA HIS A 47 -5.06 -14.86 -2.26
C HIS A 47 -5.81 -14.45 -3.54
N THR A 48 -6.16 -13.16 -3.69
CA THR A 48 -6.82 -12.65 -4.90
C THR A 48 -5.83 -12.25 -5.99
N LEU A 49 -4.55 -12.16 -5.66
CA LEU A 49 -3.52 -11.83 -6.64
C LEU A 49 -3.20 -13.06 -7.48
N LYS A 50 -3.49 -12.99 -8.77
CA LYS A 50 -3.31 -14.12 -9.69
C LYS A 50 -1.90 -14.25 -10.22
N GLU A 51 -1.22 -13.12 -10.42
CA GLU A 51 0.13 -13.09 -10.99
C GLU A 51 1.06 -12.29 -10.10
N GLU A 52 2.06 -12.95 -9.55
CA GLU A 52 3.01 -12.31 -8.62
C GLU A 52 3.78 -11.16 -9.27
N LYS A 53 4.00 -11.21 -10.57
CA LYS A 53 4.71 -10.14 -11.27
C LYS A 53 3.98 -8.79 -11.22
N TYR A 54 2.68 -8.80 -10.94
CA TYR A 54 1.89 -7.58 -10.82
C TYR A 54 1.71 -7.12 -9.38
N PHE A 55 2.44 -7.71 -8.44
CA PHE A 55 2.30 -7.40 -7.02
C PHE A 55 2.44 -5.91 -6.73
N LYS A 56 3.46 -5.27 -7.26
CA LYS A 56 3.71 -3.85 -7.00
C LYS A 56 2.55 -2.98 -7.47
N THR A 57 2.07 -3.20 -8.68
CA THR A 57 0.93 -2.45 -9.23
C THR A 57 -0.32 -2.68 -8.40
N TRP A 58 -0.56 -3.92 -8.03
CA TRP A 58 -1.71 -4.30 -7.23
C TRP A 58 -1.68 -3.65 -5.84
N LEU A 59 -0.50 -3.65 -5.20
CA LEU A 59 -0.30 -3.03 -3.90
C LEU A 59 -0.54 -1.51 -3.96
N ILE A 60 -0.03 -0.87 -5.00
CA ILE A 60 -0.21 0.57 -5.20
C ILE A 60 -1.68 0.93 -5.40
N ARG A 61 -2.44 0.08 -6.07
CA ARG A 61 -3.89 0.29 -6.22
C ARG A 61 -4.60 0.27 -4.87
N ILE A 62 -4.21 -0.64 -4.00
CA ILE A 62 -4.76 -0.71 -2.64
C ILE A 62 -4.42 0.57 -1.88
N LEU A 63 -3.18 1.01 -1.98
CA LEU A 63 -2.71 2.25 -1.36
C LEU A 63 -3.53 3.45 -1.83
N ASN A 64 -3.73 3.58 -3.13
CA ASN A 64 -4.48 4.70 -3.70
C ASN A 64 -5.91 4.76 -3.18
N LYS A 65 -6.56 3.63 -3.03
CA LYS A 65 -7.93 3.57 -2.49
C LYS A 65 -7.97 4.07 -1.05
N ILE A 66 -7.02 3.66 -0.25
CA ILE A 66 -6.93 4.07 1.15
C ILE A 66 -6.66 5.57 1.26
N GLU A 67 -5.77 6.09 0.43
CA GLU A 67 -5.48 7.53 0.39
C GLU A 67 -6.70 8.36 0.03
N CYS A 68 -7.48 7.90 -0.94
CA CYS A 68 -8.72 8.57 -1.32
C CYS A 68 -9.69 8.66 -0.14
N TYR A 69 -9.85 7.59 0.60
CA TYR A 69 -10.70 7.58 1.79
C TYR A 69 -10.23 8.57 2.84
N LYS A 70 -8.93 8.59 3.09
CA LYS A 70 -8.36 9.47 4.09
C LYS A 70 -8.52 10.93 3.71
N LYS A 71 -8.33 11.24 2.45
CA LYS A 71 -8.48 12.60 1.94
C LYS A 71 -9.92 13.10 2.02
N LEU A 72 -10.88 12.22 1.79
CA LEU A 72 -12.29 12.54 1.93
C LEU A 72 -12.68 12.88 3.38
N ARG A 73 -12.03 12.24 4.34
CA ARG A 73 -12.27 12.51 5.76
C ARG A 73 -11.76 13.89 6.21
N GLU A 74 -10.77 14.42 5.52
CA GLU A 74 -10.17 15.71 5.86
C GLU A 74 -11.00 16.90 5.39
N ILE A 75 -12.01 16.65 4.59
CA ILE A 75 -12.96 17.66 4.14
C ILE A 75 -14.11 17.77 5.15
#